data_128d54750029b8a4b8d50ff132948483
#
_entry.id   128d54750029b8a4b8d50ff132948483
#
_cell.length_a   1.000
_cell.length_b   1.000
_cell.length_c   1.000
_cell.angle_alpha   90.00
_cell.angle_beta   90.00
_cell.angle_gamma   90.00
#
_symmetry.space_group_name_H-M   'P 1'
#
loop_
_entity.id
_entity.type
_entity.pdbx_description
1 polymer ?
#
loop_
_entity_poly.entity_id
_entity_poly.type
_entity_poly.pdbx_seq_one_letter_code
_entity_poly.pdbx_strand_id
1 'polypeptide(L)'
;MDVALPGQIVTYDFRDPQPLEPATEIPRPLRVVQWNIERGYKLDAVLEILQQLDADILCLQEIDIGNTRSGNTNHAQIIAQRLKLNAGVVIEFQELHSPCRARCDQGGGIHGNAVFSKHDMEFRAVHTHQPFDWPRHGMRVFEPRLGRRVTLAATIRVPRRPPVLAYSAHFECFTGIVGRTLQICDLLHDSSHSSIPHQLVFGDFNTFAHSLARFSPKHSHGWHRFRTLGMSEPEWWMENILSWSATDGPLNLRINTKMPEHLRFSKETTMRAVNPGWYDPFDPVRDVTISNHGGWMTAKADWAFVRQFRVVRHWMANRDFAASDHRCLVLEVEHALESIVCEHIEANKRVAHELRRKRTSRLWSWCSLAVATMLSCVAFKIAKYNTVSRIPFMPA
;
A
#
# COMPACT_ATOMS: atom_id res chain seq x y z
N MET A 1 25.15 2.18 -22.80
CA MET A 1 23.67 2.25 -22.79
C MET A 1 23.33 3.49 -21.99
N ASP A 2 22.54 4.37 -22.58
CA ASP A 2 22.03 5.52 -21.83
C ASP A 2 21.18 5.03 -20.68
N VAL A 3 21.46 5.53 -19.48
CA VAL A 3 20.69 5.18 -18.29
C VAL A 3 19.30 5.80 -18.41
N ALA A 4 18.25 4.99 -18.32
CA ALA A 4 16.87 5.50 -18.38
C ALA A 4 16.63 6.51 -17.27
N LEU A 5 15.94 7.60 -17.60
CA LEU A 5 15.67 8.71 -16.69
C LEU A 5 14.37 8.49 -15.89
N PRO A 6 14.22 9.11 -14.71
CA PRO A 6 12.97 9.08 -13.95
C PRO A 6 11.75 9.48 -14.80
N GLY A 7 10.69 8.68 -14.72
CA GLY A 7 9.47 8.81 -15.52
C GLY A 7 9.48 8.02 -16.84
N GLN A 8 10.63 7.56 -17.31
CA GLN A 8 10.71 6.70 -18.50
C GLN A 8 10.31 5.27 -18.18
N ILE A 9 9.83 4.56 -19.21
CA ILE A 9 9.45 3.16 -19.13
C ILE A 9 10.44 2.34 -19.95
N VAL A 10 11.00 1.30 -19.31
CA VAL A 10 11.86 0.32 -19.95
C VAL A 10 11.07 -0.98 -20.10
N THR A 11 11.19 -1.64 -21.27
CA THR A 11 10.43 -2.86 -21.54
C THR A 11 11.31 -4.03 -21.89
N TYR A 12 10.84 -5.23 -21.57
CA TYR A 12 11.47 -6.50 -21.88
C TYR A 12 10.41 -7.48 -22.34
N ASP A 13 10.72 -8.34 -23.30
CA ASP A 13 9.86 -9.45 -23.69
C ASP A 13 10.70 -10.72 -23.90
N PHE A 14 10.50 -11.68 -23.02
CA PHE A 14 11.18 -12.97 -23.02
C PHE A 14 10.20 -14.13 -23.10
N ARG A 15 8.97 -13.87 -23.53
CA ARG A 15 7.96 -14.90 -23.69
C ARG A 15 8.37 -15.88 -24.79
N ASP A 16 8.09 -17.16 -24.57
CA ASP A 16 8.11 -18.12 -25.66
C ASP A 16 6.96 -17.79 -26.63
N PRO A 17 7.12 -18.09 -27.94
CA PRO A 17 6.02 -18.02 -28.89
C PRO A 17 4.83 -18.82 -28.36
N GLN A 18 3.70 -18.15 -28.10
CA GLN A 18 2.52 -18.82 -27.57
C GLN A 18 1.92 -19.70 -28.68
N PRO A 19 1.72 -21.02 -28.47
CA PRO A 19 0.88 -21.81 -29.35
C PRO A 19 -0.55 -21.23 -29.28
N LEU A 20 -1.24 -21.21 -30.41
CA LEU A 20 -2.66 -20.90 -30.48
C LEU A 20 -3.40 -21.91 -29.59
N GLU A 21 -3.83 -21.48 -28.40
CA GLU A 21 -4.59 -22.35 -27.51
C GLU A 21 -5.88 -22.84 -28.20
N PRO A 22 -6.23 -24.15 -28.04
CA PRO A 22 -7.47 -24.66 -28.61
C PRO A 22 -8.68 -23.91 -28.05
N ALA A 23 -9.65 -23.64 -28.91
CA ALA A 23 -10.85 -22.83 -28.62
C ALA A 23 -11.80 -23.42 -27.55
N THR A 24 -11.51 -24.61 -27.03
CA THR A 24 -12.42 -25.45 -26.22
C THR A 24 -12.17 -25.42 -24.71
N GLU A 25 -11.10 -24.81 -24.22
CA GLU A 25 -10.84 -24.77 -22.77
C GLU A 25 -11.64 -23.64 -22.07
N ILE A 26 -12.29 -24.02 -20.97
CA ILE A 26 -12.91 -23.03 -20.06
C ILE A 26 -11.78 -22.17 -19.47
N PRO A 27 -11.84 -20.85 -19.61
CA PRO A 27 -10.78 -19.98 -19.12
C PRO A 27 -10.65 -20.12 -17.59
N ARG A 28 -9.51 -20.59 -17.10
CA ARG A 28 -9.21 -20.62 -15.66
C ARG A 28 -9.15 -19.18 -15.07
N PRO A 29 -9.39 -19.00 -13.77
CA PRO A 29 -9.17 -17.71 -13.12
C PRO A 29 -7.76 -17.16 -13.38
N LEU A 30 -7.62 -15.86 -13.55
CA LEU A 30 -6.31 -15.22 -13.64
C LEU A 30 -5.65 -15.19 -12.26
N ARG A 31 -4.42 -15.67 -12.18
CA ARG A 31 -3.60 -15.53 -10.97
C ARG A 31 -2.79 -14.26 -11.06
N VAL A 32 -3.01 -13.37 -10.11
CA VAL A 32 -2.41 -12.04 -10.07
C VAL A 32 -1.69 -11.83 -8.74
N VAL A 33 -0.55 -11.15 -8.78
CA VAL A 33 0.36 -11.02 -7.65
C VAL A 33 0.72 -9.54 -7.43
N GLN A 34 0.69 -9.13 -6.17
CA GLN A 34 1.25 -7.87 -5.66
C GLN A 34 2.42 -8.19 -4.72
N TRP A 35 3.60 -7.58 -4.93
CA TRP A 35 4.71 -7.76 -4.02
C TRP A 35 5.76 -6.64 -4.12
N ASN A 36 6.09 -6.01 -2.98
CA ASN A 36 7.32 -5.25 -2.81
C ASN A 36 8.44 -6.25 -2.50
N ILE A 37 9.46 -6.31 -3.35
CA ILE A 37 10.54 -7.33 -3.27
C ILE A 37 11.77 -6.86 -2.50
N GLU A 38 11.68 -5.79 -1.69
CA GLU A 38 12.78 -5.28 -0.87
C GLU A 38 14.07 -5.07 -1.69
N ARG A 39 13.97 -4.29 -2.79
CA ARG A 39 15.11 -4.01 -3.70
C ARG A 39 15.76 -5.26 -4.29
N GLY A 40 15.09 -6.41 -4.19
CA GLY A 40 15.62 -7.69 -4.64
C GLY A 40 16.88 -8.16 -3.92
N TYR A 41 17.06 -7.78 -2.65
CA TYR A 41 18.21 -8.22 -1.85
C TYR A 41 18.37 -9.73 -1.79
N LYS A 42 17.27 -10.47 -1.89
CA LYS A 42 17.22 -11.93 -1.90
C LYS A 42 16.57 -12.44 -3.19
N LEU A 43 17.05 -11.98 -4.34
CA LEU A 43 16.41 -12.20 -5.64
C LEU A 43 16.14 -13.69 -5.93
N ASP A 44 17.05 -14.59 -5.57
CA ASP A 44 16.87 -16.03 -5.81
C ASP A 44 15.65 -16.58 -5.05
N ALA A 45 15.49 -16.21 -3.77
CA ALA A 45 14.32 -16.61 -2.98
C ALA A 45 13.03 -15.98 -3.52
N VAL A 46 13.08 -14.73 -4.00
CA VAL A 46 11.95 -14.08 -4.69
C VAL A 46 11.57 -14.86 -5.94
N LEU A 47 12.56 -15.24 -6.77
CA LEU A 47 12.35 -16.01 -8.00
C LEU A 47 11.74 -17.38 -7.73
N GLU A 48 12.19 -18.11 -6.71
CA GLU A 48 11.64 -19.40 -6.31
C GLU A 48 10.13 -19.30 -5.99
N ILE A 49 9.76 -18.29 -5.20
CA ILE A 49 8.34 -18.06 -4.86
C ILE A 49 7.54 -17.70 -6.11
N LEU A 50 8.03 -16.77 -6.95
CA LEU A 50 7.33 -16.36 -8.17
C LEU A 50 7.17 -17.51 -9.17
N GLN A 51 8.17 -18.39 -9.31
CA GLN A 51 8.09 -19.59 -10.14
C GLN A 51 7.00 -20.56 -9.64
N GLN A 52 6.94 -20.80 -8.33
CA GLN A 52 5.91 -21.67 -7.72
C GLN A 52 4.50 -21.07 -7.88
N LEU A 53 4.37 -19.77 -7.84
CA LEU A 53 3.09 -19.10 -8.02
C LEU A 53 2.58 -19.17 -9.47
N ASP A 54 3.46 -19.22 -10.46
CA ASP A 54 3.12 -19.28 -11.90
C ASP A 54 2.01 -18.28 -12.28
N ALA A 55 2.17 -17.03 -11.86
CA ALA A 55 1.15 -16.01 -12.02
C ALA A 55 1.01 -15.53 -13.48
N ASP A 56 -0.18 -15.06 -13.85
CA ASP A 56 -0.45 -14.48 -15.17
C ASP A 56 -0.03 -13.00 -15.23
N ILE A 57 -0.14 -12.29 -14.08
CA ILE A 57 0.19 -10.87 -13.94
C ILE A 57 0.90 -10.66 -12.61
N LEU A 58 2.03 -9.95 -12.62
CA LEU A 58 2.77 -9.56 -11.42
C LEU A 58 2.89 -8.03 -11.39
N CYS A 59 2.56 -7.42 -10.26
CA CYS A 59 2.83 -6.02 -9.96
C CYS A 59 3.86 -5.97 -8.85
N LEU A 60 5.10 -5.62 -9.20
CA LEU A 60 6.22 -5.65 -8.27
C LEU A 60 6.74 -4.23 -8.01
N GLN A 61 7.12 -3.95 -6.76
CA GLN A 61 7.75 -2.70 -6.37
C GLN A 61 9.18 -2.94 -5.92
N GLU A 62 9.94 -1.86 -5.88
CA GLU A 62 11.36 -1.84 -5.52
C GLU A 62 12.24 -2.65 -6.48
N ILE A 63 12.01 -2.49 -7.76
CA ILE A 63 12.85 -3.08 -8.81
C ILE A 63 14.13 -2.26 -8.97
N ASP A 64 15.25 -2.85 -8.64
CA ASP A 64 16.58 -2.27 -8.86
C ASP A 64 17.17 -2.67 -10.22
N ILE A 65 17.83 -1.71 -10.88
CA ILE A 65 18.59 -1.93 -12.12
C ILE A 65 19.94 -1.25 -11.96
N GLY A 66 21.03 -2.02 -11.91
CA GLY A 66 22.40 -1.53 -11.87
C GLY A 66 22.79 -0.86 -10.55
N ASN A 67 22.06 -1.08 -9.45
CA ASN A 67 22.45 -0.57 -8.14
C ASN A 67 23.50 -1.47 -7.47
N THR A 68 24.48 -0.86 -6.81
CA THR A 68 25.56 -1.59 -6.12
C THR A 68 25.00 -2.49 -5.01
N ARG A 69 23.98 -2.01 -4.27
CA ARG A 69 23.30 -2.75 -3.20
C ARG A 69 22.66 -4.06 -3.65
N SER A 70 22.28 -4.13 -4.91
CA SER A 70 21.65 -5.30 -5.54
C SER A 70 22.56 -5.98 -6.58
N GLY A 71 23.88 -5.88 -6.38
CA GLY A 71 24.90 -6.59 -7.19
C GLY A 71 25.11 -6.04 -8.59
N ASN A 72 24.71 -4.81 -8.87
CA ASN A 72 24.78 -4.16 -10.20
C ASN A 72 24.03 -4.94 -11.30
N THR A 73 23.03 -5.74 -10.92
CA THR A 73 22.24 -6.55 -11.84
C THR A 73 20.98 -5.82 -12.29
N ASN A 74 20.36 -6.32 -13.35
CA ASN A 74 19.08 -5.84 -13.84
C ASN A 74 17.98 -6.81 -13.38
N HIS A 75 17.34 -6.54 -12.26
CA HIS A 75 16.34 -7.42 -11.67
C HIS A 75 15.13 -7.60 -12.58
N ALA A 76 14.67 -6.53 -13.26
CA ALA A 76 13.55 -6.63 -14.18
C ALA A 76 13.84 -7.63 -15.33
N GLN A 77 15.01 -7.52 -15.93
CA GLN A 77 15.43 -8.43 -17.00
C GLN A 77 15.54 -9.87 -16.50
N ILE A 78 16.18 -10.08 -15.34
CA ILE A 78 16.35 -11.41 -14.75
C ILE A 78 15.00 -12.06 -14.45
N ILE A 79 14.06 -11.34 -13.83
CA ILE A 79 12.72 -11.82 -13.52
C ILE A 79 11.97 -12.17 -14.82
N ALA A 80 11.94 -11.24 -15.79
CA ALA A 80 11.25 -11.45 -17.06
C ALA A 80 11.81 -12.65 -17.83
N GLN A 81 13.13 -12.80 -17.87
CA GLN A 81 13.81 -13.89 -18.56
C GLN A 81 13.59 -15.24 -17.86
N ARG A 82 13.70 -15.28 -16.52
CA ARG A 82 13.57 -16.50 -15.75
C ARG A 82 12.15 -17.04 -15.76
N LEU A 83 11.15 -16.14 -15.75
CA LEU A 83 9.72 -16.49 -15.75
C LEU A 83 9.10 -16.48 -17.16
N LYS A 84 9.87 -16.14 -18.18
CA LYS A 84 9.43 -16.04 -19.59
C LYS A 84 8.25 -15.09 -19.74
N LEU A 85 8.39 -13.86 -19.28
CA LEU A 85 7.35 -12.85 -19.25
C LEU A 85 7.67 -11.64 -20.12
N ASN A 86 6.63 -10.95 -20.55
CA ASN A 86 6.67 -9.56 -20.97
C ASN A 86 6.72 -8.67 -19.71
N ALA A 87 7.47 -7.57 -19.75
CA ALA A 87 7.64 -6.67 -18.62
C ALA A 87 7.76 -5.21 -19.03
N GLY A 88 7.20 -4.33 -18.21
CA GLY A 88 7.49 -2.90 -18.23
C GLY A 88 7.88 -2.42 -16.84
N VAL A 89 8.85 -1.51 -16.80
CA VAL A 89 9.35 -0.89 -15.56
C VAL A 89 9.29 0.61 -15.73
N VAL A 90 8.55 1.31 -14.87
CA VAL A 90 8.64 2.77 -14.78
C VAL A 90 9.75 3.13 -13.80
N ILE A 91 10.67 3.98 -14.23
CA ILE A 91 11.77 4.45 -13.39
C ILE A 91 11.26 5.57 -12.49
N GLU A 92 11.29 5.34 -11.18
CA GLU A 92 10.97 6.35 -10.18
C GLU A 92 12.20 7.19 -9.86
N PHE A 93 13.35 6.55 -9.65
CA PHE A 93 14.54 7.20 -9.13
C PHE A 93 15.82 6.76 -9.84
N GLN A 94 16.70 7.73 -10.02
CA GLN A 94 18.14 7.49 -10.16
C GLN A 94 18.73 7.51 -8.74
N GLU A 95 19.27 6.38 -8.31
CA GLU A 95 19.89 6.20 -6.99
C GLU A 95 21.33 6.68 -7.02
N LEU A 96 21.64 7.72 -6.26
CA LEU A 96 22.98 8.31 -6.29
C LEU A 96 23.94 7.51 -5.40
N HIS A 97 25.14 7.32 -5.90
CA HIS A 97 26.24 6.83 -5.06
C HIS A 97 26.61 7.92 -4.04
N SER A 98 26.76 7.55 -2.76
CA SER A 98 27.04 8.54 -1.72
C SER A 98 27.80 7.91 -0.55
N PRO A 99 28.81 8.61 0.00
CA PRO A 99 29.49 8.18 1.23
C PRO A 99 28.56 8.17 2.46
N CYS A 100 27.40 8.85 2.38
CA CYS A 100 26.41 8.83 3.45
C CYS A 100 25.56 7.56 3.49
N ARG A 101 25.61 6.72 2.44
CA ARG A 101 24.92 5.43 2.40
C ARG A 101 25.78 4.35 3.02
N ALA A 102 25.17 3.43 3.76
CA ALA A 102 25.83 2.18 4.13
C ALA A 102 26.19 1.38 2.86
N ARG A 103 27.19 0.50 2.96
CA ARG A 103 27.63 -0.31 1.81
C ARG A 103 26.50 -1.18 1.25
N CYS A 104 25.67 -1.73 2.14
CA CYS A 104 24.51 -2.55 1.79
C CYS A 104 23.35 -1.77 1.16
N ASP A 105 23.37 -0.42 1.21
CA ASP A 105 22.34 0.46 0.66
C ASP A 105 22.84 1.31 -0.51
N GLN A 106 24.03 1.02 -1.02
CA GLN A 106 24.71 1.87 -2.00
C GLN A 106 23.97 1.88 -3.34
N GLY A 107 23.78 3.08 -3.90
CA GLY A 107 23.11 3.33 -5.16
C GLY A 107 24.03 3.13 -6.39
N GLY A 108 23.88 4.00 -7.36
CA GLY A 108 24.64 4.03 -8.62
C GLY A 108 23.84 3.62 -9.86
N GLY A 109 22.63 3.09 -9.67
CA GLY A 109 21.72 2.67 -10.72
C GLY A 109 20.36 3.37 -10.65
N ILE A 110 19.32 2.70 -11.11
CA ILE A 110 17.93 3.18 -11.15
C ILE A 110 17.00 2.23 -10.39
N HIS A 111 15.84 2.76 -9.99
CA HIS A 111 14.88 2.07 -9.14
C HIS A 111 13.46 2.42 -9.57
N GLY A 112 12.53 1.45 -9.49
CA GLY A 112 11.15 1.71 -9.89
C GLY A 112 10.17 0.59 -9.63
N ASN A 113 9.00 0.69 -10.28
CA ASN A 113 7.91 -0.27 -10.19
C ASN A 113 7.71 -0.98 -11.52
N ALA A 114 7.30 -2.24 -11.48
CA ALA A 114 7.15 -3.06 -12.67
C ALA A 114 5.80 -3.78 -12.73
N VAL A 115 5.37 -4.05 -13.96
CA VAL A 115 4.31 -5.01 -14.28
C VAL A 115 4.88 -6.06 -15.22
N PHE A 116 4.68 -7.33 -14.89
CA PHE A 116 5.05 -8.47 -15.71
C PHE A 116 3.80 -9.25 -16.09
N SER A 117 3.77 -9.84 -17.28
CA SER A 117 2.65 -10.67 -17.71
C SER A 117 3.06 -11.72 -18.75
N LYS A 118 2.30 -12.81 -18.79
CA LYS A 118 2.31 -13.81 -19.89
C LYS A 118 1.71 -13.26 -21.19
N HIS A 119 1.05 -12.10 -21.13
CA HIS A 119 0.24 -11.52 -22.22
C HIS A 119 0.84 -10.23 -22.77
N ASP A 120 0.30 -9.76 -23.91
CA ASP A 120 0.67 -8.49 -24.50
C ASP A 120 0.28 -7.32 -23.60
N MET A 121 1.15 -6.33 -23.53
CA MET A 121 0.94 -5.15 -22.70
C MET A 121 1.28 -3.85 -23.43
N GLU A 122 0.50 -2.82 -23.12
CA GLU A 122 0.79 -1.43 -23.44
C GLU A 122 0.97 -0.66 -22.12
N PHE A 123 1.98 0.21 -22.05
CA PHE A 123 2.36 0.85 -20.80
C PHE A 123 2.18 2.36 -20.85
N ARG A 124 1.84 2.95 -19.70
CA ARG A 124 1.88 4.39 -19.46
C ARG A 124 2.28 4.71 -18.02
N ALA A 125 2.92 5.86 -17.86
CA ALA A 125 3.23 6.40 -16.54
C ALA A 125 2.02 7.20 -16.01
N VAL A 126 1.69 7.00 -14.74
CA VAL A 126 0.69 7.79 -14.01
C VAL A 126 1.40 8.61 -12.95
N HIS A 127 1.36 9.93 -13.13
CA HIS A 127 1.98 10.86 -12.20
C HIS A 127 1.03 11.14 -11.03
N THR A 128 1.52 10.88 -9.81
CA THR A 128 0.81 11.12 -8.58
C THR A 128 1.38 12.32 -7.83
N HIS A 129 0.66 12.82 -6.85
CA HIS A 129 1.12 13.87 -5.95
C HIS A 129 2.47 13.52 -5.31
N GLN A 130 3.35 14.52 -5.15
CA GLN A 130 4.70 14.37 -4.61
C GLN A 130 4.79 15.04 -3.22
N PRO A 131 4.50 14.30 -2.14
CA PRO A 131 4.49 14.87 -0.81
C PRO A 131 5.89 15.04 -0.20
N PHE A 132 6.93 14.53 -0.88
CA PHE A 132 8.32 14.61 -0.44
C PHE A 132 9.23 14.99 -1.61
N ASP A 133 10.05 16.02 -1.40
CA ASP A 133 11.02 16.52 -2.38
C ASP A 133 12.34 15.75 -2.21
N TRP A 134 12.51 14.68 -2.98
CA TRP A 134 13.68 13.80 -2.93
C TRP A 134 14.98 14.51 -3.31
N PRO A 135 15.06 15.31 -4.38
CA PRO A 135 16.27 16.06 -4.70
C PRO A 135 16.74 16.97 -3.55
N ARG A 136 15.80 17.60 -2.86
CA ARG A 136 16.10 18.53 -1.76
C ARG A 136 16.36 17.84 -0.42
N HIS A 137 15.67 16.74 -0.15
CA HIS A 137 15.63 16.15 1.20
C HIS A 137 16.20 14.73 1.29
N GLY A 138 16.51 14.08 0.17
CA GLY A 138 17.02 12.71 0.16
C GLY A 138 18.28 12.51 1.00
N MET A 139 19.20 13.48 1.01
CA MET A 139 20.38 13.44 1.89
C MET A 139 20.03 13.40 3.38
N ARG A 140 18.95 14.06 3.81
CA ARG A 140 18.52 14.07 5.23
C ARG A 140 17.99 12.74 5.71
N VAL A 141 17.55 11.89 4.79
CA VAL A 141 17.05 10.55 5.08
C VAL A 141 18.07 9.47 4.70
N PHE A 142 19.30 9.85 4.36
CA PHE A 142 20.40 8.98 3.95
C PHE A 142 20.14 8.19 2.66
N GLU A 143 19.19 8.63 1.85
CA GLU A 143 18.85 8.04 0.56
C GLU A 143 18.91 9.10 -0.57
N PRO A 144 20.09 9.61 -0.91
CA PRO A 144 20.22 10.59 -2.00
C PRO A 144 19.81 9.96 -3.33
N ARG A 145 18.79 10.53 -3.96
CA ARG A 145 18.26 10.09 -5.25
C ARG A 145 17.63 11.26 -6.01
N LEU A 146 17.59 11.15 -7.33
CA LEU A 146 16.87 12.05 -8.22
C LEU A 146 15.64 11.36 -8.75
N GLY A 147 14.55 12.07 -8.88
CA GLY A 147 13.31 11.51 -9.38
C GLY A 147 12.13 11.72 -8.45
N ARG A 148 11.11 10.89 -8.63
CA ARG A 148 9.83 11.03 -7.94
C ARG A 148 9.03 9.73 -7.99
N ARG A 149 8.05 9.59 -7.11
CA ARG A 149 7.08 8.48 -7.18
C ARG A 149 6.26 8.56 -8.46
N VAL A 150 6.19 7.44 -9.16
CA VAL A 150 5.43 7.28 -10.41
C VAL A 150 4.79 5.89 -10.42
N THR A 151 3.52 5.82 -10.74
CA THR A 151 2.82 4.54 -10.90
C THR A 151 2.92 4.07 -12.34
N LEU A 152 3.20 2.78 -12.54
CA LEU A 152 3.10 2.14 -13.85
C LEU A 152 1.67 1.64 -14.05
N ALA A 153 1.04 2.02 -15.15
CA ALA A 153 -0.20 1.44 -15.62
C ALA A 153 0.06 0.61 -16.88
N ALA A 154 -0.44 -0.62 -16.92
CA ALA A 154 -0.32 -1.55 -18.03
C ALA A 154 -1.69 -2.02 -18.49
N THR A 155 -2.01 -1.81 -19.77
CA THR A 155 -3.15 -2.42 -20.43
C THR A 155 -2.76 -3.79 -20.94
N ILE A 156 -3.34 -4.85 -20.40
CA ILE A 156 -2.98 -6.24 -20.64
C ILE A 156 -4.06 -6.89 -21.50
N ARG A 157 -3.64 -7.47 -22.63
CA ARG A 157 -4.53 -8.12 -23.58
C ARG A 157 -4.54 -9.63 -23.35
N VAL A 158 -5.44 -10.09 -22.47
CA VAL A 158 -5.62 -11.53 -22.22
C VAL A 158 -6.44 -12.12 -23.37
N PRO A 159 -5.96 -13.19 -24.05
CA PRO A 159 -6.69 -13.81 -25.15
C PRO A 159 -8.12 -14.20 -24.75
N ARG A 160 -9.08 -13.87 -25.63
CA ARG A 160 -10.52 -14.18 -25.46
C ARG A 160 -11.17 -13.59 -24.20
N ARG A 161 -10.58 -12.58 -23.58
CA ARG A 161 -11.13 -11.86 -22.41
C ARG A 161 -11.11 -10.37 -22.66
N PRO A 162 -11.94 -9.60 -21.96
CA PRO A 162 -11.80 -8.15 -21.90
C PRO A 162 -10.39 -7.76 -21.43
N PRO A 163 -9.85 -6.62 -21.91
CA PRO A 163 -8.55 -6.15 -21.45
C PRO A 163 -8.57 -5.85 -19.95
N VAL A 164 -7.42 -6.01 -19.33
CA VAL A 164 -7.17 -5.72 -17.91
C VAL A 164 -6.26 -4.51 -17.80
N LEU A 165 -6.62 -3.53 -16.98
CA LEU A 165 -5.76 -2.42 -16.63
C LEU A 165 -5.13 -2.69 -15.26
N ALA A 166 -3.83 -2.96 -15.24
CA ALA A 166 -3.07 -3.21 -14.02
C ALA A 166 -2.21 -1.99 -13.66
N TYR A 167 -2.25 -1.58 -12.39
CA TYR A 167 -1.39 -0.55 -11.83
C TYR A 167 -0.40 -1.19 -10.86
N SER A 168 0.88 -0.81 -10.96
CA SER A 168 1.90 -1.08 -9.96
C SER A 168 2.34 0.24 -9.36
N ALA A 169 1.99 0.47 -8.09
CA ALA A 169 2.21 1.73 -7.39
C ALA A 169 3.10 1.54 -6.16
N HIS A 170 3.91 2.55 -5.85
CA HIS A 170 4.65 2.63 -4.59
C HIS A 170 4.52 4.04 -4.04
N PHE A 171 3.76 4.21 -2.96
CA PHE A 171 3.51 5.53 -2.37
C PHE A 171 4.65 5.98 -1.47
N GLU A 172 4.64 7.25 -1.12
CA GLU A 172 5.70 7.88 -0.35
C GLU A 172 5.66 7.44 1.12
N CYS A 173 6.78 6.89 1.60
CA CYS A 173 6.95 6.51 3.00
C CYS A 173 7.27 7.71 3.91
N PHE A 174 7.95 8.76 3.38
CA PHE A 174 8.35 9.96 4.12
C PHE A 174 7.27 11.03 4.12
N THR A 175 6.02 10.63 4.28
CA THR A 175 4.88 11.53 4.40
C THR A 175 3.87 11.01 5.41
N GLY A 176 2.90 11.86 5.77
CA GLY A 176 1.77 11.46 6.60
C GLY A 176 0.57 11.02 5.76
N ILE A 177 -0.53 10.72 6.47
CA ILE A 177 -1.79 10.29 5.86
C ILE A 177 -2.31 11.25 4.79
N VAL A 178 -2.06 12.56 4.92
CA VAL A 178 -2.50 13.56 3.93
C VAL A 178 -1.81 13.35 2.59
N GLY A 179 -0.47 13.23 2.58
CA GLY A 179 0.27 13.03 1.34
C GLY A 179 -0.12 11.73 0.64
N ARG A 180 -0.26 10.63 1.38
CA ARG A 180 -0.73 9.36 0.82
C ARG A 180 -2.18 9.40 0.36
N THR A 181 -3.03 10.19 1.04
CA THR A 181 -4.40 10.42 0.58
C THR A 181 -4.42 11.18 -0.75
N LEU A 182 -3.55 12.15 -0.95
CA LEU A 182 -3.43 12.84 -2.23
C LEU A 182 -2.99 11.88 -3.34
N GLN A 183 -2.03 11.00 -3.07
CA GLN A 183 -1.57 9.99 -4.03
C GLN A 183 -2.67 8.99 -4.41
N ILE A 184 -3.44 8.47 -3.44
CA ILE A 184 -4.55 7.55 -3.76
C ILE A 184 -5.67 8.26 -4.51
N CYS A 185 -5.95 9.54 -4.22
CA CYS A 185 -6.95 10.32 -4.95
C CYS A 185 -6.59 10.47 -6.43
N ASP A 186 -5.31 10.63 -6.76
CA ASP A 186 -4.86 10.68 -8.15
C ASP A 186 -5.09 9.34 -8.87
N LEU A 187 -4.81 8.21 -8.20
CA LEU A 187 -5.10 6.89 -8.77
C LEU A 187 -6.61 6.61 -8.90
N LEU A 188 -7.41 7.00 -7.91
CA LEU A 188 -8.88 6.90 -7.98
C LEU A 188 -9.41 7.69 -9.17
N HIS A 189 -8.88 8.89 -9.38
CA HIS A 189 -9.24 9.73 -10.51
C HIS A 189 -8.86 9.09 -11.84
N ASP A 190 -7.62 8.65 -12.02
CA ASP A 190 -7.14 7.99 -13.23
C ASP A 190 -7.94 6.72 -13.55
N SER A 191 -8.15 5.88 -12.53
CA SER A 191 -8.94 4.64 -12.61
C SER A 191 -10.39 4.90 -13.03
N SER A 192 -11.03 5.91 -12.46
CA SER A 192 -12.45 6.23 -12.75
C SER A 192 -12.68 6.77 -14.15
N HIS A 193 -11.65 7.38 -14.76
CA HIS A 193 -11.70 7.91 -16.13
C HIS A 193 -11.22 6.93 -17.20
N SER A 194 -10.74 5.76 -16.80
CA SER A 194 -10.35 4.71 -17.74
C SER A 194 -11.58 4.07 -18.38
N SER A 195 -11.51 3.84 -19.70
CA SER A 195 -12.51 3.06 -20.44
C SER A 195 -12.42 1.55 -20.19
N ILE A 196 -11.34 1.07 -19.53
CA ILE A 196 -11.15 -0.33 -19.20
C ILE A 196 -11.74 -0.57 -17.80
N PRO A 197 -12.84 -1.35 -17.69
CA PRO A 197 -13.53 -1.52 -16.42
C PRO A 197 -12.87 -2.55 -15.50
N HIS A 198 -12.18 -3.56 -16.08
CA HIS A 198 -11.50 -4.61 -15.33
C HIS A 198 -10.13 -4.13 -14.88
N GLN A 199 -10.00 -3.80 -13.59
CA GLN A 199 -8.80 -3.14 -13.08
C GLN A 199 -8.21 -3.88 -11.87
N LEU A 200 -6.88 -3.91 -11.83
CA LEU A 200 -6.05 -4.37 -10.72
C LEU A 200 -5.21 -3.17 -10.27
N VAL A 201 -5.43 -2.67 -9.05
CA VAL A 201 -4.68 -1.53 -8.52
C VAL A 201 -3.88 -2.02 -7.33
N PHE A 202 -2.65 -2.39 -7.63
CA PHE A 202 -1.77 -3.09 -6.71
C PHE A 202 -0.58 -2.21 -6.33
N GLY A 203 -0.12 -2.33 -5.09
CA GLY A 203 1.06 -1.59 -4.68
C GLY A 203 1.36 -1.63 -3.19
N ASP A 204 2.57 -1.18 -2.87
CA ASP A 204 2.93 -0.77 -1.54
C ASP A 204 2.50 0.70 -1.34
N PHE A 205 1.40 0.90 -0.64
CA PHE A 205 0.84 2.23 -0.39
C PHE A 205 1.36 2.84 0.91
N ASN A 206 2.32 2.16 1.55
CA ASN A 206 3.00 2.64 2.75
C ASN A 206 2.06 3.10 3.86
N THR A 207 0.89 2.43 4.01
CA THR A 207 -0.06 2.75 5.07
C THR A 207 0.42 2.18 6.39
N PHE A 208 0.62 3.07 7.38
CA PHE A 208 1.17 2.69 8.68
C PHE A 208 0.09 2.29 9.69
N ALA A 209 0.40 1.28 10.49
CA ALA A 209 -0.31 0.97 11.73
C ALA A 209 0.01 2.02 12.83
N HIS A 210 -0.44 1.78 14.05
CA HIS A 210 -0.10 2.56 15.23
C HIS A 210 1.35 2.35 15.64
N SER A 211 2.28 2.83 14.84
CA SER A 211 3.70 2.76 15.16
C SER A 211 4.21 4.11 15.69
N LEU A 212 5.34 4.07 16.40
CA LEU A 212 6.09 5.27 16.78
C LEU A 212 6.47 6.12 15.56
N ALA A 213 6.57 5.50 14.39
CA ALA A 213 6.81 6.19 13.11
C ALA A 213 5.80 7.31 12.85
N ARG A 214 4.53 7.16 13.26
CA ARG A 214 3.50 8.22 13.10
C ARG A 214 3.78 9.48 13.93
N PHE A 215 4.56 9.37 15.00
CA PHE A 215 4.97 10.51 15.80
C PHE A 215 6.24 11.18 15.30
N SER A 216 6.98 10.50 14.43
CA SER A 216 8.19 11.05 13.85
C SER A 216 7.87 12.16 12.84
N PRO A 217 8.43 13.37 12.98
CA PRO A 217 8.31 14.40 11.96
C PRO A 217 8.85 13.99 10.58
N LYS A 218 9.73 12.98 10.53
CA LYS A 218 10.30 12.41 9.31
C LYS A 218 9.25 11.64 8.50
N HIS A 219 8.39 10.88 9.18
CA HIS A 219 7.41 9.97 8.55
C HIS A 219 5.97 10.49 8.60
N SER A 220 5.71 11.58 9.31
CA SER A 220 4.35 12.11 9.42
C SER A 220 4.38 13.61 9.65
N HIS A 221 4.28 14.38 8.57
CA HIS A 221 4.18 15.82 8.66
C HIS A 221 2.73 16.27 8.91
N GLY A 222 2.58 17.35 9.69
CA GLY A 222 1.32 18.03 9.91
C GLY A 222 0.45 17.47 11.05
N TRP A 223 -0.55 18.27 11.40
CA TRP A 223 -1.46 18.00 12.52
C TRP A 223 -2.39 16.81 12.31
N HIS A 224 -2.58 16.35 11.07
CA HIS A 224 -3.40 15.18 10.76
C HIS A 224 -2.93 13.90 11.43
N ARG A 225 -1.63 13.77 11.74
CA ARG A 225 -1.09 12.65 12.51
C ARG A 225 -1.74 12.48 13.88
N PHE A 226 -2.15 13.58 14.51
CA PHE A 226 -2.81 13.56 15.82
C PHE A 226 -4.29 13.23 15.74
N ARG A 227 -4.95 13.53 14.61
CA ARG A 227 -6.38 13.25 14.41
C ARG A 227 -6.68 11.79 14.16
N THR A 228 -5.72 11.05 13.70
CA THR A 228 -5.81 9.60 13.49
C THR A 228 -5.27 8.81 14.68
N LEU A 229 -5.00 9.45 15.83
CA LEU A 229 -4.66 8.75 17.06
C LEU A 229 -5.79 7.80 17.45
N GLY A 230 -5.45 6.55 17.76
CA GLY A 230 -6.42 5.50 18.02
C GLY A 230 -6.92 4.75 16.77
N MET A 231 -6.42 5.09 15.57
CA MET A 231 -6.79 4.48 14.29
C MET A 231 -5.55 4.26 13.43
N SER A 232 -5.42 3.11 12.79
CA SER A 232 -4.39 2.90 11.77
C SER A 232 -4.74 3.64 10.47
N GLU A 233 -3.76 3.86 9.58
CA GLU A 233 -4.06 4.48 8.28
C GLU A 233 -4.93 3.59 7.38
N PRO A 234 -4.75 2.25 7.34
CA PRO A 234 -5.69 1.37 6.65
C PRO A 234 -7.14 1.48 7.15
N GLU A 235 -7.35 1.55 8.48
CA GLU A 235 -8.69 1.79 9.05
C GLU A 235 -9.26 3.13 8.59
N TRP A 236 -8.43 4.19 8.59
CA TRP A 236 -8.84 5.51 8.17
C TRP A 236 -9.23 5.55 6.68
N TRP A 237 -8.44 4.88 5.81
CA TRP A 237 -8.76 4.77 4.38
C TRP A 237 -10.05 3.99 4.15
N MET A 238 -10.23 2.87 4.84
CA MET A 238 -11.46 2.08 4.74
C MET A 238 -12.68 2.93 5.11
N GLU A 239 -12.62 3.68 6.21
CA GLU A 239 -13.74 4.47 6.70
C GLU A 239 -14.02 5.75 5.90
N ASN A 240 -13.01 6.35 5.30
CA ASN A 240 -13.13 7.69 4.73
C ASN A 240 -12.96 7.75 3.21
N ILE A 241 -12.41 6.71 2.59
CA ILE A 241 -12.18 6.66 1.14
C ILE A 241 -12.87 5.43 0.52
N LEU A 242 -12.48 4.23 0.95
CA LEU A 242 -12.86 3.00 0.26
C LEU A 242 -14.33 2.62 0.45
N SER A 243 -14.97 3.01 1.54
CA SER A 243 -16.41 2.83 1.76
C SER A 243 -17.31 3.88 1.08
N TRP A 244 -16.72 4.78 0.26
CA TRP A 244 -17.44 5.87 -0.41
C TRP A 244 -17.55 5.63 -1.90
N SER A 245 -18.79 5.68 -2.38
CA SER A 245 -19.11 5.63 -3.81
C SER A 245 -19.58 7.00 -4.30
N ALA A 246 -19.73 7.12 -5.61
CA ALA A 246 -20.26 8.32 -6.24
C ALA A 246 -21.67 8.71 -5.72
N THR A 247 -22.46 7.73 -5.27
CA THR A 247 -23.81 7.95 -4.72
C THR A 247 -23.82 8.53 -3.30
N ASP A 248 -22.71 8.42 -2.56
CA ASP A 248 -22.62 8.89 -1.17
C ASP A 248 -22.26 10.39 -1.06
N GLY A 249 -22.05 11.05 -2.18
CA GLY A 249 -21.65 12.47 -2.26
C GLY A 249 -20.16 12.71 -2.06
N PRO A 250 -19.72 13.97 -2.14
CA PRO A 250 -18.30 14.29 -2.06
C PRO A 250 -17.73 14.06 -0.66
N LEU A 251 -16.57 13.46 -0.58
CA LEU A 251 -15.79 13.21 0.64
C LEU A 251 -15.63 14.48 1.51
N ASN A 252 -15.65 15.64 0.88
CA ASN A 252 -15.53 16.96 1.51
C ASN A 252 -16.53 17.17 2.67
N LEU A 253 -17.78 16.72 2.54
CA LEU A 253 -18.79 16.90 3.57
C LEU A 253 -18.46 16.14 4.86
N ARG A 254 -17.78 15.02 4.78
CA ARG A 254 -17.47 14.16 5.92
C ARG A 254 -16.16 14.52 6.63
N ILE A 255 -15.09 14.69 5.87
CA ILE A 255 -13.75 14.91 6.44
C ILE A 255 -13.61 16.35 6.91
N ASN A 256 -14.18 17.31 6.18
CA ASN A 256 -13.97 18.72 6.44
C ASN A 256 -14.95 19.33 7.44
N THR A 257 -16.13 18.74 7.68
CA THR A 257 -17.15 19.34 8.59
C THR A 257 -16.66 19.57 10.02
N LYS A 258 -15.70 18.76 10.49
CA LYS A 258 -15.15 18.86 11.85
C LYS A 258 -13.71 19.34 11.88
N MET A 259 -13.18 19.88 10.76
CA MET A 259 -11.80 20.29 10.66
C MET A 259 -11.66 21.82 10.64
N PRO A 260 -10.67 22.40 11.36
CA PRO A 260 -10.26 23.78 11.14
C PRO A 260 -9.95 24.00 9.66
N GLU A 261 -10.30 25.17 9.14
CA GLU A 261 -10.24 25.47 7.71
C GLU A 261 -8.85 25.23 7.09
N HIS A 262 -7.79 25.63 7.78
CA HIS A 262 -6.41 25.45 7.35
C HIS A 262 -5.93 23.98 7.32
N LEU A 263 -6.72 23.04 7.86
CA LEU A 263 -6.43 21.60 7.88
C LEU A 263 -7.34 20.81 6.95
N ARG A 264 -8.27 21.48 6.26
CA ARG A 264 -9.19 20.82 5.33
C ARG A 264 -8.47 20.38 4.07
N PHE A 265 -8.86 19.23 3.56
CA PHE A 265 -8.47 18.84 2.21
C PHE A 265 -9.10 19.82 1.20
N SER A 266 -8.41 20.10 0.12
CA SER A 266 -8.97 20.93 -0.94
C SER A 266 -10.24 20.29 -1.52
N LYS A 267 -11.17 21.11 -2.01
CA LYS A 267 -12.38 20.64 -2.67
C LYS A 267 -12.03 19.72 -3.86
N GLU A 268 -11.00 20.07 -4.62
CA GLU A 268 -10.53 19.30 -5.76
C GLU A 268 -10.07 17.89 -5.33
N THR A 269 -9.23 17.79 -4.30
CA THR A 269 -8.77 16.50 -3.76
C THR A 269 -9.95 15.63 -3.29
N THR A 270 -10.89 16.25 -2.57
CA THR A 270 -12.02 15.50 -2.02
C THR A 270 -13.02 15.03 -3.09
N MET A 271 -13.16 15.76 -4.20
CA MET A 271 -13.97 15.32 -5.33
C MET A 271 -13.36 14.14 -6.09
N ARG A 272 -12.05 13.98 -6.03
CA ARG A 272 -11.35 12.84 -6.65
C ARG A 272 -11.39 11.57 -5.79
N ALA A 273 -11.67 11.69 -4.50
CA ALA A 273 -11.65 10.57 -3.56
C ALA A 273 -12.96 9.77 -3.56
N VAL A 274 -13.43 9.41 -4.73
CA VAL A 274 -14.60 8.55 -4.91
C VAL A 274 -14.14 7.16 -5.34
N ASN A 275 -14.50 6.14 -4.55
CA ASN A 275 -14.17 4.77 -4.88
C ASN A 275 -15.00 4.29 -6.10
N PRO A 276 -14.35 3.96 -7.24
CA PRO A 276 -15.06 3.49 -8.44
C PRO A 276 -15.44 2.00 -8.35
N GLY A 277 -15.40 1.41 -7.16
CA GLY A 277 -15.69 0.00 -6.93
C GLY A 277 -14.45 -0.86 -6.64
N TRP A 278 -13.37 -0.25 -6.17
CA TRP A 278 -12.20 -1.00 -5.70
C TRP A 278 -12.52 -1.78 -4.43
N TYR A 279 -12.07 -3.02 -4.41
CA TYR A 279 -12.21 -3.93 -3.29
C TYR A 279 -10.89 -4.68 -3.06
N ASP A 280 -10.45 -4.73 -1.81
CA ASP A 280 -9.32 -5.54 -1.37
C ASP A 280 -9.85 -6.68 -0.48
N PRO A 281 -9.59 -7.95 -0.82
CA PRO A 281 -10.08 -9.08 -0.04
C PRO A 281 -9.31 -9.30 1.28
N PHE A 282 -8.17 -8.63 1.47
CA PHE A 282 -7.37 -8.73 2.68
C PHE A 282 -7.87 -7.79 3.78
N ASP A 283 -7.88 -8.28 5.02
CA ASP A 283 -8.35 -7.50 6.17
C ASP A 283 -7.42 -6.30 6.42
N PRO A 284 -7.95 -5.07 6.51
CA PRO A 284 -7.14 -3.87 6.64
C PRO A 284 -6.39 -3.76 7.98
N VAL A 285 -6.69 -4.60 8.96
CA VAL A 285 -6.10 -4.56 10.32
C VAL A 285 -5.36 -5.83 10.67
N ARG A 286 -5.87 -6.99 10.26
CA ARG A 286 -5.33 -8.31 10.65
C ARG A 286 -4.27 -8.81 9.70
N ASP A 287 -4.38 -8.45 8.42
CA ASP A 287 -3.48 -8.91 7.40
C ASP A 287 -2.24 -8.01 7.33
N VAL A 288 -1.27 -8.33 8.18
CA VAL A 288 0.04 -7.67 8.20
C VAL A 288 0.79 -8.04 6.92
N THR A 289 1.19 -7.04 6.15
CA THR A 289 1.90 -7.25 4.87
C THR A 289 3.36 -6.83 4.93
N ILE A 290 3.76 -5.98 5.87
CA ILE A 290 5.16 -5.60 6.13
C ILE A 290 5.56 -5.95 7.56
N SER A 291 6.80 -6.42 7.72
CA SER A 291 7.44 -6.63 9.02
C SER A 291 8.89 -6.22 8.93
N ASN A 292 9.23 -5.09 9.54
CA ASN A 292 10.56 -4.52 9.51
C ASN A 292 11.10 -4.30 10.94
N HIS A 293 12.42 -4.02 11.06
CA HIS A 293 13.11 -3.81 12.34
C HIS A 293 12.87 -4.94 13.36
N GLY A 294 12.98 -6.20 12.93
CA GLY A 294 12.79 -7.36 13.81
C GLY A 294 11.36 -7.49 14.35
N GLY A 295 10.36 -7.05 13.60
CA GLY A 295 8.94 -7.13 13.98
C GLY A 295 8.42 -5.93 14.76
N TRP A 296 9.26 -4.93 15.06
CA TRP A 296 8.84 -3.72 15.76
C TRP A 296 7.93 -2.81 14.91
N MET A 297 8.08 -2.88 13.59
CA MET A 297 7.24 -2.15 12.65
C MET A 297 6.46 -3.15 11.79
N THR A 298 5.18 -3.29 12.09
CA THR A 298 4.25 -4.12 11.32
C THR A 298 3.06 -3.29 10.87
N ALA A 299 2.62 -3.51 9.63
CA ALA A 299 1.47 -2.80 9.07
C ALA A 299 0.83 -3.58 7.92
N LYS A 300 -0.38 -3.19 7.49
CA LYS A 300 -0.88 -3.44 6.15
C LYS A 300 -0.43 -2.28 5.27
N ALA A 301 0.74 -2.41 4.64
CA ALA A 301 1.29 -1.43 3.71
C ALA A 301 0.84 -1.70 2.27
N ASP A 302 0.73 -3.00 1.92
CA ASP A 302 0.42 -3.48 0.58
C ASP A 302 -1.08 -3.68 0.39
N TRP A 303 -1.56 -3.30 -0.79
CA TRP A 303 -2.96 -3.38 -1.18
C TRP A 303 -3.10 -4.03 -2.55
N ALA A 304 -4.16 -4.84 -2.70
CA ALA A 304 -4.46 -5.55 -3.93
C ALA A 304 -5.92 -5.32 -4.34
N PHE A 305 -6.23 -4.07 -4.74
CA PHE A 305 -7.58 -3.70 -5.15
C PHE A 305 -7.94 -4.29 -6.49
N VAL A 306 -9.14 -4.85 -6.57
CA VAL A 306 -9.77 -5.30 -7.81
C VAL A 306 -11.02 -4.47 -8.10
N ARG A 307 -11.29 -4.22 -9.40
CA ARG A 307 -12.54 -3.62 -9.88
C ARG A 307 -13.09 -4.47 -11.02
N GLN A 308 -14.38 -4.77 -10.99
CA GLN A 308 -15.08 -5.67 -11.91
C GLN A 308 -14.46 -7.06 -12.06
N PHE A 309 -13.87 -7.54 -10.98
CA PHE A 309 -13.42 -8.92 -10.84
C PHE A 309 -14.10 -9.59 -9.65
N ARG A 310 -14.46 -10.86 -9.82
CA ARG A 310 -14.79 -11.74 -8.69
C ARG A 310 -13.49 -12.33 -8.16
N VAL A 311 -13.21 -12.18 -6.90
CA VAL A 311 -12.11 -12.86 -6.22
C VAL A 311 -12.56 -14.28 -5.88
N VAL A 312 -11.96 -15.25 -6.55
CA VAL A 312 -12.25 -16.70 -6.33
C VAL A 312 -11.47 -17.21 -5.13
N ARG A 313 -10.20 -16.76 -5.03
CA ARG A 313 -9.31 -17.14 -3.94
C ARG A 313 -8.30 -16.04 -3.69
N HIS A 314 -7.86 -15.91 -2.43
CA HIS A 314 -6.75 -15.03 -2.07
C HIS A 314 -5.94 -15.64 -0.93
N TRP A 315 -4.63 -15.37 -0.91
CA TRP A 315 -3.72 -15.79 0.15
C TRP A 315 -2.45 -14.94 0.14
N MET A 316 -1.61 -15.12 1.14
CA MET A 316 -0.28 -14.53 1.20
C MET A 316 0.78 -15.61 1.08
N ALA A 317 1.79 -15.37 0.24
CA ALA A 317 3.07 -16.08 0.24
C ALA A 317 4.12 -15.25 1.01
N ASN A 318 5.35 -15.78 1.13
CA ASN A 318 6.42 -15.17 1.94
C ASN A 318 5.95 -14.83 3.38
N ARG A 319 5.26 -15.76 4.02
CA ARG A 319 4.62 -15.54 5.34
C ARG A 319 5.61 -15.30 6.47
N ASP A 320 6.80 -15.84 6.34
CA ASP A 320 7.93 -15.75 7.27
C ASP A 320 8.84 -14.56 7.01
N PHE A 321 8.56 -13.78 5.96
CA PHE A 321 9.39 -12.66 5.50
C PHE A 321 10.82 -13.07 5.13
N ALA A 322 11.01 -14.29 4.68
CA ALA A 322 12.35 -14.79 4.36
C ALA A 322 12.93 -14.20 3.08
N ALA A 323 12.10 -13.94 2.05
CA ALA A 323 12.54 -13.43 0.75
C ALA A 323 12.44 -11.90 0.62
N SER A 324 11.57 -11.25 1.38
CA SER A 324 11.37 -9.79 1.43
C SER A 324 10.75 -9.44 2.78
N ASP A 325 10.95 -8.23 3.29
CA ASP A 325 10.26 -7.70 4.47
C ASP A 325 8.75 -7.41 4.22
N HIS A 326 8.28 -7.68 2.99
CA HIS A 326 6.88 -7.68 2.62
C HIS A 326 6.35 -9.07 2.30
N ARG A 327 5.08 -9.33 2.63
CA ARG A 327 4.35 -10.52 2.18
C ARG A 327 3.88 -10.33 0.75
N CYS A 328 3.89 -11.42 0.01
CA CYS A 328 3.39 -11.48 -1.35
C CYS A 328 1.88 -11.73 -1.33
N LEU A 329 1.08 -10.78 -1.84
CA LEU A 329 -0.37 -10.92 -1.95
C LEU A 329 -0.73 -11.62 -3.26
N VAL A 330 -1.51 -12.69 -3.18
CA VAL A 330 -1.88 -13.51 -4.34
C VAL A 330 -3.40 -13.60 -4.42
N LEU A 331 -3.94 -13.34 -5.62
CA LEU A 331 -5.36 -13.48 -5.91
C LEU A 331 -5.58 -14.37 -7.13
N GLU A 332 -6.66 -15.13 -7.13
CA GLU A 332 -7.25 -15.74 -8.31
C GLU A 332 -8.56 -14.99 -8.59
N VAL A 333 -8.65 -14.40 -9.80
CA VAL A 333 -9.76 -13.52 -10.16
C VAL A 333 -10.41 -13.94 -11.48
N GLU A 334 -11.72 -13.72 -11.57
CA GLU A 334 -12.51 -13.90 -12.79
C GLU A 334 -13.13 -12.57 -13.19
N HIS A 335 -13.18 -12.29 -14.49
CA HIS A 335 -13.91 -11.15 -15.02
C HIS A 335 -15.37 -11.22 -14.58
N ALA A 336 -15.91 -10.12 -14.08
CA ALA A 336 -17.28 -10.04 -13.59
C ALA A 336 -18.04 -8.91 -14.27
N LEU A 337 -19.37 -8.97 -14.18
CA LEU A 337 -20.24 -7.91 -14.64
C LEU A 337 -20.18 -6.68 -13.72
N GLU A 338 -20.65 -5.55 -14.19
CA GLU A 338 -20.67 -4.29 -13.44
C GLU A 338 -21.40 -4.38 -12.11
N SER A 339 -22.38 -5.27 -11.98
CA SER A 339 -23.14 -5.49 -10.73
C SER A 339 -22.24 -5.83 -9.53
N ILE A 340 -21.07 -6.46 -9.75
CA ILE A 340 -20.12 -6.79 -8.67
C ILE A 340 -19.55 -5.52 -7.99
N VAL A 341 -19.54 -4.38 -8.67
CA VAL A 341 -19.07 -3.10 -8.11
C VAL A 341 -19.92 -2.70 -6.92
N CYS A 342 -21.24 -2.88 -6.99
CA CYS A 342 -22.13 -2.61 -5.86
C CYS A 342 -21.84 -3.54 -4.69
N GLU A 343 -21.58 -4.83 -4.94
CA GLU A 343 -21.21 -5.80 -3.91
C GLU A 343 -19.91 -5.43 -3.21
N HIS A 344 -18.89 -4.98 -3.97
CA HIS A 344 -17.60 -4.51 -3.47
C HIS A 344 -17.76 -3.27 -2.58
N ILE A 345 -18.53 -2.29 -3.01
CA ILE A 345 -18.79 -1.08 -2.23
C ILE A 345 -19.50 -1.44 -0.92
N GLU A 346 -20.51 -2.28 -0.97
CA GLU A 346 -21.22 -2.73 0.22
C GLU A 346 -20.34 -3.58 1.16
N ALA A 347 -19.43 -4.38 0.60
CA ALA A 347 -18.41 -5.08 1.39
C ALA A 347 -17.50 -4.09 2.14
N ASN A 348 -16.99 -3.07 1.45
CA ASN A 348 -16.19 -2.02 2.07
C ASN A 348 -16.96 -1.27 3.17
N LYS A 349 -18.25 -0.94 2.95
CA LYS A 349 -19.11 -0.30 3.95
C LYS A 349 -19.29 -1.17 5.19
N ARG A 350 -19.49 -2.48 5.02
CA ARG A 350 -19.60 -3.44 6.14
C ARG A 350 -18.31 -3.47 6.97
N VAL A 351 -17.15 -3.57 6.31
CA VAL A 351 -15.84 -3.54 6.99
C VAL A 351 -15.64 -2.23 7.74
N ALA A 352 -15.91 -1.09 7.11
CA ALA A 352 -15.81 0.22 7.76
C ALA A 352 -16.72 0.36 8.98
N HIS A 353 -17.95 -0.16 8.90
CA HIS A 353 -18.89 -0.17 10.02
C HIS A 353 -18.40 -1.04 11.19
N GLU A 354 -17.88 -2.22 10.90
CA GLU A 354 -17.32 -3.12 11.91
C GLU A 354 -16.10 -2.51 12.62
N LEU A 355 -15.20 -1.87 11.88
CA LEU A 355 -14.05 -1.17 12.43
C LEU A 355 -14.47 -0.06 13.39
N ARG A 356 -15.46 0.77 13.01
CA ARG A 356 -16.03 1.82 13.88
C ARG A 356 -16.60 1.24 15.16
N ARG A 357 -17.40 0.17 15.06
CA ARG A 357 -18.00 -0.50 16.21
C ARG A 357 -16.95 -1.03 17.18
N LYS A 358 -15.92 -1.71 16.67
CA LYS A 358 -14.79 -2.22 17.49
C LYS A 358 -14.03 -1.09 18.17
N ARG A 359 -13.77 0.01 17.47
CA ARG A 359 -13.07 1.17 18.03
C ARG A 359 -13.87 1.84 19.14
N THR A 360 -15.17 2.04 18.95
CA THR A 360 -16.07 2.59 19.98
C THR A 360 -16.06 1.71 21.22
N SER A 361 -16.16 0.39 21.07
CA SER A 361 -16.08 -0.57 22.17
C SER A 361 -14.74 -0.48 22.92
N ARG A 362 -13.61 -0.40 22.21
CA ARG A 362 -12.28 -0.21 22.83
C ARG A 362 -12.20 1.09 23.61
N LEU A 363 -12.68 2.21 23.08
CA LEU A 363 -12.71 3.50 23.77
C LEU A 363 -13.53 3.42 25.06
N TRP A 364 -14.69 2.79 25.04
CA TRP A 364 -15.50 2.57 26.24
C TRP A 364 -14.76 1.71 27.28
N SER A 365 -14.08 0.64 26.87
CA SER A 365 -13.26 -0.18 27.76
C SER A 365 -12.12 0.62 28.40
N TRP A 366 -11.40 1.44 27.63
CA TRP A 366 -10.34 2.31 28.16
C TRP A 366 -10.87 3.38 29.09
N CYS A 367 -12.00 4.02 28.76
CA CYS A 367 -12.65 4.97 29.66
C CYS A 367 -13.10 4.31 30.96
N SER A 368 -13.70 3.12 30.88
CA SER A 368 -14.12 2.35 32.05
C SER A 368 -12.93 1.96 32.94
N LEU A 369 -11.82 1.52 32.33
CA LEU A 369 -10.59 1.19 33.07
C LEU A 369 -9.98 2.43 33.72
N ALA A 370 -9.92 3.56 33.01
CA ALA A 370 -9.42 4.82 33.56
C ALA A 370 -10.26 5.31 34.73
N VAL A 371 -11.60 5.24 34.62
CA VAL A 371 -12.53 5.58 35.71
C VAL A 371 -12.35 4.63 36.90
N ALA A 372 -12.25 3.31 36.66
CA ALA A 372 -11.99 2.34 37.72
C ALA A 372 -10.66 2.60 38.43
N THR A 373 -9.61 2.94 37.67
CA THR A 373 -8.29 3.29 38.25
C THR A 373 -8.37 4.57 39.06
N MET A 374 -9.07 5.62 38.57
CA MET A 374 -9.27 6.85 39.33
C MET A 374 -10.07 6.61 40.61
N LEU A 375 -11.14 5.81 40.56
CA LEU A 375 -11.92 5.47 41.74
C LEU A 375 -11.12 4.68 42.78
N SER A 376 -10.27 3.75 42.29
CA SER A 376 -9.36 2.99 43.18
C SER A 376 -8.32 3.90 43.84
N CYS A 377 -7.75 4.86 43.11
CA CYS A 377 -6.84 5.86 43.66
C CYS A 377 -7.50 6.77 44.69
N VAL A 378 -8.74 7.16 44.46
CA VAL A 378 -9.54 7.99 45.39
C VAL A 378 -9.85 7.15 46.64
N ALA A 379 -10.32 5.90 46.51
CA ALA A 379 -10.59 5.00 47.63
C ALA A 379 -9.33 4.74 48.50
N PHE A 380 -8.17 4.54 47.84
CA PHE A 380 -6.90 4.38 48.53
C PHE A 380 -6.49 5.63 49.34
N LYS A 381 -6.69 6.84 48.76
CA LYS A 381 -6.46 8.10 49.48
C LYS A 381 -7.37 8.26 50.69
N ILE A 382 -8.66 7.94 50.56
CA ILE A 382 -9.64 8.00 51.66
C ILE A 382 -9.28 7.01 52.74
N ALA A 383 -8.92 5.76 52.39
CA ALA A 383 -8.48 4.76 53.34
C ALA A 383 -7.22 5.20 54.13
N LYS A 384 -6.25 5.80 53.43
CA LYS A 384 -5.03 6.34 54.04
C LYS A 384 -5.32 7.51 54.99
N TYR A 385 -6.27 8.37 54.65
CA TYR A 385 -6.70 9.49 55.53
C TYR A 385 -7.38 8.99 56.80
N ASN A 386 -8.21 7.96 56.69
CA ASN A 386 -8.90 7.36 57.84
C ASN A 386 -7.98 6.56 58.75
N THR A 387 -6.84 6.07 58.26
CA THR A 387 -5.80 5.41 59.10
C THR A 387 -4.93 6.40 59.83
N VAL A 388 -4.65 7.58 59.27
CA VAL A 388 -3.85 8.64 59.94
C VAL A 388 -4.65 9.35 61.03
N SER A 389 -5.98 9.43 60.93
CA SER A 389 -6.85 10.05 61.94
C SER A 389 -7.10 9.19 63.17
N ARG A 390 -6.56 7.97 63.27
CA ARG A 390 -6.70 7.03 64.39
C ARG A 390 -5.44 6.90 65.26
N ILE A 391 -4.47 7.82 65.14
CA ILE A 391 -3.34 7.85 66.05
C ILE A 391 -3.83 8.54 67.35
N PRO A 392 -3.93 7.84 68.48
CA PRO A 392 -4.34 8.47 69.72
C PRO A 392 -3.26 9.45 70.19
N PHE A 393 -3.71 10.67 70.53
CA PHE A 393 -2.88 11.62 71.26
C PHE A 393 -2.42 10.95 72.57
N MET A 394 -1.12 10.72 72.73
CA MET A 394 -0.58 10.44 74.05
C MET A 394 -0.52 11.75 74.83
N PRO A 395 -1.11 11.83 76.02
CA PRO A 395 -0.90 12.98 76.92
C PRO A 395 0.52 12.97 77.51
N ALA A 396 1.06 14.19 77.59
CA ALA A 396 2.38 14.47 78.22
C ALA A 396 2.43 14.15 79.66
#